data_d90710afe65552c3f0cc962b9ac86389
#
_entry.id   d90710afe65552c3f0cc962b9ac86389
#
_cell.length_a   1.000
_cell.length_b   1.000
_cell.length_c   1.000
_cell.angle_alpha   90.00
_cell.angle_beta   90.00
_cell.angle_gamma   90.00
#
_symmetry.space_group_name_H-M   'P 1'
#
loop_
_entity.id
_entity.type
_entity.pdbx_description
1 polymer ?
#
loop_
_entity_poly.entity_id
_entity_poly.type
_entity_poly.pdbx_seq_one_letter_code
_entity_poly.pdbx_strand_id
1 'polypeptide(L)'
;MKALMFGWEFPPHILGGLGTASYGLTKGMWECGDMDITFVIPRPHGDEDKHFANIIGASQVPVAWRDVNYDYVDQRIGKVMSPELYFRLRDHIYADFNYMRTNDLGCIEFSGRYPDNLLEEINNYSICAGVIARTIDCDVIHSHDWLTYPAGIHAKQVTGKPLVIHVHATDFDRSRGNVNPTVFAIEKDGMNNADHIITVSNLTRQTVIEKYGIDPAKVTTVHNAVTPLSQELLDIKANKSPKEKVVTFLGRITMQKGPEYFVE
;
A
#
# COMPACT_ATOMS: atom_id res chain seq x y z
N MET A 1 -14.99 -13.36 9.13
CA MET A 1 -14.21 -12.16 9.57
C MET A 1 -14.27 -11.11 8.47
N LYS A 2 -14.46 -9.83 8.82
CA LYS A 2 -14.52 -8.72 7.86
C LYS A 2 -13.21 -7.96 7.85
N ALA A 3 -12.56 -7.85 6.69
CA ALA A 3 -11.31 -7.12 6.53
C ALA A 3 -11.51 -5.85 5.70
N LEU A 4 -11.08 -4.70 6.22
CA LEU A 4 -10.96 -3.46 5.48
C LEU A 4 -9.51 -3.31 5.04
N MET A 5 -9.26 -3.48 3.74
CA MET A 5 -7.92 -3.48 3.17
C MET A 5 -7.65 -2.19 2.39
N PHE A 6 -6.47 -1.63 2.57
CA PHE A 6 -6.00 -0.45 1.84
C PHE A 6 -4.86 -0.83 0.92
N GLY A 7 -5.05 -0.64 -0.39
CA GLY A 7 -4.05 -0.80 -1.42
C GLY A 7 -3.92 0.44 -2.29
N TRP A 8 -2.96 0.44 -3.22
CA TRP A 8 -2.74 1.55 -4.13
C TRP A 8 -3.25 1.26 -5.54
N GLU A 9 -3.20 0.00 -5.94
CA GLU A 9 -3.60 -0.49 -7.26
C GLU A 9 -4.27 -1.85 -7.16
N PHE A 10 -5.14 -2.17 -8.11
CA PHE A 10 -5.82 -3.46 -8.21
C PHE A 10 -6.01 -3.86 -9.67
N PRO A 11 -5.93 -5.16 -10.03
CA PRO A 11 -6.12 -5.60 -11.42
C PRO A 11 -7.48 -5.20 -12.01
N PRO A 12 -7.51 -4.91 -13.34
CA PRO A 12 -6.43 -5.07 -14.32
C PRO A 12 -5.41 -3.92 -14.36
N HIS A 13 -5.66 -2.81 -13.68
CA HIS A 13 -4.84 -1.60 -13.69
C HIS A 13 -3.75 -1.66 -12.63
N ILE A 14 -2.68 -2.38 -12.94
CA ILE A 14 -1.50 -2.52 -12.07
C ILE A 14 -0.24 -2.05 -12.79
N LEU A 15 0.65 -1.40 -12.04
CA LEU A 15 1.95 -0.92 -12.54
C LEU A 15 3.11 -1.76 -12.02
N GLY A 16 2.84 -2.69 -11.11
CA GLY A 16 3.88 -3.51 -10.48
C GLY A 16 3.37 -4.75 -9.78
N GLY A 17 4.28 -5.39 -9.05
CA GLY A 17 3.98 -6.62 -8.31
C GLY A 17 3.05 -6.45 -7.11
N LEU A 18 2.85 -5.22 -6.62
CA LEU A 18 2.02 -4.95 -5.44
C LEU A 18 0.56 -5.30 -5.71
N GLY A 19 0.00 -4.81 -6.82
CA GLY A 19 -1.38 -5.11 -7.20
C GLY A 19 -1.61 -6.60 -7.46
N THR A 20 -0.64 -7.29 -8.09
CA THR A 20 -0.69 -8.73 -8.29
C THR A 20 -0.68 -9.49 -6.95
N ALA A 21 0.18 -9.09 -6.02
CA ALA A 21 0.27 -9.71 -4.70
C ALA A 21 -1.01 -9.48 -3.88
N SER A 22 -1.54 -8.27 -3.90
CA SER A 22 -2.78 -7.92 -3.20
C SER A 22 -3.98 -8.70 -3.75
N TYR A 23 -4.08 -8.83 -5.07
CA TYR A 23 -5.12 -9.64 -5.72
C TYR A 23 -5.00 -11.12 -5.36
N GLY A 24 -3.80 -11.70 -5.46
CA GLY A 24 -3.57 -13.09 -5.08
C GLY A 24 -3.89 -13.37 -3.61
N LEU A 25 -3.60 -12.41 -2.73
CA LEU A 25 -3.94 -12.51 -1.32
C LEU A 25 -5.46 -12.45 -1.09
N THR A 26 -6.17 -11.51 -1.69
CA THR A 26 -7.63 -11.41 -1.58
C THR A 26 -8.32 -12.68 -2.11
N LYS A 27 -7.84 -13.20 -3.25
CA LYS A 27 -8.30 -14.47 -3.79
C LYS A 27 -8.09 -15.62 -2.82
N GLY A 28 -6.87 -15.78 -2.27
CA GLY A 28 -6.56 -16.84 -1.32
C GLY A 28 -7.38 -16.75 -0.03
N MET A 29 -7.57 -15.55 0.50
CA MET A 29 -8.42 -15.31 1.66
C MET A 29 -9.89 -15.65 1.39
N TRP A 30 -10.41 -15.31 0.22
CA TRP A 30 -11.77 -15.64 -0.20
C TRP A 30 -11.94 -17.15 -0.39
N GLU A 31 -11.00 -17.84 -1.02
CA GLU A 31 -11.01 -19.30 -1.23
C GLU A 31 -10.96 -20.08 0.09
N CYS A 32 -10.35 -19.53 1.14
CA CYS A 32 -10.41 -20.10 2.49
C CYS A 32 -11.81 -20.01 3.12
N GLY A 33 -12.72 -19.21 2.56
CA GLY A 33 -14.16 -19.22 2.87
C GLY A 33 -14.60 -18.41 4.08
N ASP A 34 -13.66 -17.80 4.85
CA ASP A 34 -13.97 -17.20 6.14
C ASP A 34 -13.84 -15.67 6.17
N MET A 35 -13.55 -15.03 5.00
CA MET A 35 -13.29 -13.60 4.96
C MET A 35 -14.19 -12.85 3.97
N ASP A 36 -14.81 -11.79 4.49
CA ASP A 36 -15.48 -10.75 3.70
C ASP A 36 -14.52 -9.56 3.57
N ILE A 37 -14.10 -9.25 2.34
CA ILE A 37 -13.05 -8.29 2.07
C ILE A 37 -13.62 -7.06 1.39
N THR A 38 -13.43 -5.89 1.99
CA THR A 38 -13.57 -4.60 1.34
C THR A 38 -12.18 -4.04 1.05
N PHE A 39 -11.84 -3.90 -0.23
CA PHE A 39 -10.55 -3.40 -0.68
C PHE A 39 -10.68 -1.98 -1.22
N VAL A 40 -9.93 -1.06 -0.64
CA VAL A 40 -9.97 0.37 -1.00
C VAL A 40 -8.74 0.71 -1.84
N ILE A 41 -8.97 1.43 -2.94
CA ILE A 41 -7.92 2.01 -3.80
C ILE A 41 -8.16 3.51 -3.98
N PRO A 42 -7.13 4.31 -4.30
CA PRO A 42 -7.32 5.75 -4.49
C PRO A 42 -8.33 6.05 -5.61
N ARG A 43 -8.14 5.48 -6.80
CA ARG A 43 -8.99 5.71 -7.97
C ARG A 43 -9.29 4.42 -8.71
N PRO A 44 -10.54 3.95 -8.72
CA PRO A 44 -10.97 2.83 -9.56
C PRO A 44 -11.18 3.28 -11.00
N HIS A 45 -11.04 2.35 -11.92
CA HIS A 45 -11.33 2.53 -13.35
C HIS A 45 -12.72 1.99 -13.73
N GLY A 46 -13.31 1.16 -12.86
CA GLY A 46 -14.66 0.62 -13.00
C GLY A 46 -14.72 -0.81 -13.57
N ASP A 47 -13.59 -1.34 -14.01
CA ASP A 47 -13.43 -2.69 -14.57
C ASP A 47 -12.55 -3.60 -13.67
N GLU A 48 -12.29 -3.19 -12.42
CA GLU A 48 -11.60 -4.02 -11.44
C GLU A 48 -12.38 -5.32 -11.18
N ASP A 49 -11.63 -6.42 -11.03
CA ASP A 49 -12.20 -7.71 -10.68
C ASP A 49 -12.77 -7.70 -9.25
N LYS A 50 -14.10 -7.74 -9.14
CA LYS A 50 -14.83 -7.72 -7.86
C LYS A 50 -15.21 -9.12 -7.35
N HIS A 51 -14.67 -10.18 -7.96
CA HIS A 51 -15.05 -11.54 -7.60
C HIS A 51 -14.62 -11.91 -6.18
N PHE A 52 -13.45 -11.46 -5.73
CA PHE A 52 -12.86 -11.86 -4.46
C PHE A 52 -12.92 -10.78 -3.38
N ALA A 53 -13.30 -9.56 -3.74
CA ALA A 53 -13.39 -8.45 -2.81
C ALA A 53 -14.38 -7.38 -3.30
N ASN A 54 -15.03 -6.68 -2.36
CA ASN A 54 -15.76 -5.46 -2.68
C ASN A 54 -14.75 -4.32 -2.87
N ILE A 55 -14.69 -3.70 -4.06
CA ILE A 55 -13.75 -2.63 -4.37
C ILE A 55 -14.40 -1.26 -4.16
N ILE A 56 -13.76 -0.41 -3.37
CA ILE A 56 -14.18 0.98 -3.12
C ILE A 56 -13.07 1.93 -3.59
N GLY A 57 -13.45 2.96 -4.35
CA GLY A 57 -12.58 4.06 -4.72
C GLY A 57 -12.63 5.20 -3.70
N ALA A 58 -11.49 5.63 -3.18
CA ALA A 58 -11.41 6.81 -2.33
C ALA A 58 -11.90 8.07 -3.05
N SER A 59 -11.65 8.16 -4.37
CA SER A 59 -12.15 9.23 -5.25
C SER A 59 -13.67 9.27 -5.42
N GLN A 60 -14.38 8.27 -4.91
CA GLN A 60 -15.84 8.16 -4.99
C GLN A 60 -16.53 8.50 -3.66
N VAL A 61 -15.76 8.82 -2.64
CA VAL A 61 -16.27 9.08 -1.29
C VAL A 61 -16.26 10.59 -1.02
N PRO A 62 -17.44 11.20 -0.77
CA PRO A 62 -17.51 12.61 -0.39
C PRO A 62 -16.83 12.87 0.95
N VAL A 63 -16.00 13.89 1.01
CA VAL A 63 -15.29 14.33 2.22
C VAL A 63 -15.81 15.70 2.64
N ALA A 64 -16.31 15.81 3.87
CA ALA A 64 -16.69 17.09 4.43
C ALA A 64 -15.54 17.67 5.27
N TRP A 65 -15.48 19.00 5.40
CA TRP A 65 -14.47 19.68 6.23
C TRP A 65 -14.37 19.17 7.66
N ARG A 66 -15.48 18.75 8.25
CA ARG A 66 -15.53 18.13 9.58
C ARG A 66 -14.80 16.78 9.68
N ASP A 67 -14.51 16.14 8.52
CA ASP A 67 -13.84 14.84 8.46
C ASP A 67 -12.32 15.01 8.44
N VAL A 68 -11.85 16.23 8.21
CA VAL A 68 -10.43 16.58 8.27
C VAL A 68 -10.06 16.86 9.72
N ASN A 69 -9.41 15.89 10.35
CA ASN A 69 -8.88 16.08 11.70
C ASN A 69 -7.52 16.78 11.63
N TYR A 70 -7.50 18.10 11.77
CA TYR A 70 -6.30 18.94 11.71
C TYR A 70 -5.25 18.52 12.75
N ASP A 71 -5.69 18.20 13.97
CA ASP A 71 -4.77 17.78 15.04
C ASP A 71 -4.05 16.47 14.69
N TYR A 72 -4.75 15.57 13.99
CA TYR A 72 -4.17 14.33 13.50
C TYR A 72 -3.09 14.57 12.43
N VAL A 73 -3.41 15.39 11.43
CA VAL A 73 -2.47 15.74 10.36
C VAL A 73 -1.24 16.45 10.94
N ASP A 74 -1.46 17.43 11.82
CA ASP A 74 -0.42 18.25 12.44
C ASP A 74 0.51 17.42 13.35
N GLN A 75 -0.05 16.55 14.19
CA GLN A 75 0.72 15.69 15.07
C GLN A 75 1.55 14.63 14.31
N ARG A 76 1.09 14.16 13.17
CA ARG A 76 1.82 13.17 12.38
C ARG A 76 2.92 13.79 11.55
N ILE A 77 2.62 14.85 10.83
CA ILE A 77 3.60 15.56 10.02
C ILE A 77 4.72 16.08 10.91
N GLY A 78 4.39 16.66 12.07
CA GLY A 78 5.37 17.17 13.02
C GLY A 78 6.29 16.11 13.65
N LYS A 79 5.83 14.84 13.74
CA LYS A 79 6.67 13.73 14.27
C LYS A 79 7.60 13.11 13.26
N VAL A 80 7.27 13.24 11.98
CA VAL A 80 7.89 12.49 10.88
C VAL A 80 8.92 13.32 10.12
N MET A 81 8.90 14.65 10.28
CA MET A 81 9.72 15.58 9.48
C MET A 81 10.65 16.42 10.34
N SER A 82 11.74 16.90 9.72
CA SER A 82 12.54 17.95 10.37
C SER A 82 11.67 19.20 10.58
N PRO A 83 11.93 20.01 11.63
CA PRO A 83 11.14 21.22 11.88
C PRO A 83 11.05 22.16 10.65
N GLU A 84 12.14 22.28 9.87
CA GLU A 84 12.17 23.11 8.67
C GLU A 84 11.28 22.57 7.56
N LEU A 85 11.30 21.24 7.33
CA LEU A 85 10.46 20.59 6.33
C LEU A 85 9.00 20.61 6.78
N TYR A 86 8.74 20.43 8.08
CA TYR A 86 7.42 20.56 8.68
C TYR A 86 6.81 21.95 8.44
N PHE A 87 7.55 23.03 8.73
CA PHE A 87 7.05 24.39 8.51
C PHE A 87 6.80 24.70 7.05
N ARG A 88 7.66 24.24 6.15
CA ARG A 88 7.47 24.42 4.70
C ARG A 88 6.26 23.67 4.16
N LEU A 89 6.05 22.42 4.61
CA LEU A 89 4.91 21.60 4.21
C LEU A 89 3.62 22.02 4.92
N ARG A 90 3.71 22.51 6.17
CA ARG A 90 2.56 23.03 6.89
C ARG A 90 1.93 24.19 6.14
N ASP A 91 2.73 25.16 5.70
CA ASP A 91 2.21 26.31 4.97
C ASP A 91 1.62 25.92 3.61
N HIS A 92 2.18 24.91 2.95
CA HIS A 92 1.59 24.31 1.75
C HIS A 92 0.35 23.48 2.09
N ILE A 93 0.39 22.65 3.10
CA ILE A 93 -0.75 21.82 3.52
C ILE A 93 -1.92 22.70 3.98
N TYR A 94 -1.67 23.75 4.76
CA TYR A 94 -2.72 24.69 5.18
C TYR A 94 -3.22 25.58 4.02
N ALA A 95 -2.36 25.90 3.06
CA ALA A 95 -2.78 26.56 1.82
C ALA A 95 -3.59 25.60 0.93
N ASP A 96 -3.17 24.32 0.84
CA ASP A 96 -3.80 23.29 0.03
C ASP A 96 -5.08 22.75 0.68
N PHE A 97 -5.22 22.77 2.02
CA PHE A 97 -6.49 22.48 2.69
C PHE A 97 -7.58 23.52 2.38
N ASN A 98 -7.22 24.77 2.11
CA ASN A 98 -8.14 25.75 1.55
C ASN A 98 -8.44 25.48 0.05
N TYR A 99 -7.69 24.60 -0.59
CA TYR A 99 -7.78 24.20 -2.00
C TYR A 99 -7.81 22.68 -2.19
N MET A 100 -8.31 21.90 -1.21
CA MET A 100 -8.63 20.49 -1.49
C MET A 100 -9.48 20.49 -2.76
N ARG A 101 -8.89 20.03 -3.85
CA ARG A 101 -9.60 19.92 -5.12
C ARG A 101 -10.62 18.79 -5.01
N THR A 102 -11.78 19.15 -4.53
CA THR A 102 -12.94 18.27 -4.61
C THR A 102 -13.70 18.62 -5.87
N ASN A 103 -14.25 17.60 -6.51
CA ASN A 103 -15.20 17.78 -7.59
C ASN A 103 -16.55 18.33 -7.05
N ASP A 104 -17.51 18.55 -7.93
CA ASP A 104 -18.85 19.08 -7.58
C ASP A 104 -19.61 18.18 -6.57
N LEU A 105 -19.20 16.93 -6.41
CA LEU A 105 -19.76 15.97 -5.45
C LEU A 105 -19.03 15.98 -4.09
N GLY A 106 -18.04 16.83 -3.92
CA GLY A 106 -17.22 16.90 -2.72
C GLY A 106 -16.20 15.76 -2.57
N CYS A 107 -15.91 15.02 -3.65
CA CYS A 107 -14.94 13.94 -3.66
C CYS A 107 -13.56 14.44 -4.05
N ILE A 108 -12.52 13.92 -3.41
CA ILE A 108 -11.12 14.22 -3.73
C ILE A 108 -10.73 13.50 -5.03
N GLU A 109 -10.03 14.20 -5.90
CA GLU A 109 -9.49 13.61 -7.12
C GLU A 109 -8.13 12.96 -6.89
N PHE A 110 -7.93 11.79 -7.49
CA PHE A 110 -6.67 11.05 -7.46
C PHE A 110 -6.20 10.74 -8.87
N SER A 111 -4.89 10.72 -9.09
CA SER A 111 -4.29 10.36 -10.39
C SER A 111 -4.49 8.88 -10.73
N GLY A 112 -4.56 8.02 -9.72
CA GLY A 112 -4.55 6.56 -9.87
C GLY A 112 -3.19 6.02 -10.36
N ARG A 113 -2.11 6.80 -10.17
CA ARG A 113 -0.74 6.49 -10.59
C ARG A 113 0.24 6.86 -9.48
N TYR A 114 1.52 7.04 -9.84
CA TYR A 114 2.58 7.55 -8.96
C TYR A 114 3.01 8.95 -9.47
N PRO A 115 2.26 10.01 -9.13
CA PRO A 115 2.54 11.35 -9.61
C PRO A 115 3.67 12.02 -8.82
N ASP A 116 4.12 13.20 -9.28
CA ASP A 116 5.15 13.98 -8.59
C ASP A 116 4.69 14.48 -7.21
N ASN A 117 3.38 14.72 -7.03
CA ASN A 117 2.74 15.09 -5.76
C ASN A 117 2.25 13.88 -4.94
N LEU A 118 2.94 12.74 -5.03
CA LEU A 118 2.54 11.48 -4.40
C LEU A 118 2.27 11.60 -2.89
N LEU A 119 3.04 12.41 -2.16
CA LEU A 119 2.84 12.62 -0.73
C LEU A 119 1.51 13.31 -0.40
N GLU A 120 1.08 14.23 -1.26
CA GLU A 120 -0.25 14.85 -1.17
C GLU A 120 -1.36 13.81 -1.39
N GLU A 121 -1.23 12.98 -2.42
CA GLU A 121 -2.21 11.90 -2.66
C GLU A 121 -2.28 10.90 -1.50
N ILE A 122 -1.14 10.55 -0.88
CA ILE A 122 -1.11 9.68 0.31
C ILE A 122 -1.88 10.33 1.47
N ASN A 123 -1.69 11.64 1.70
CA ASN A 123 -2.40 12.36 2.73
C ASN A 123 -3.92 12.40 2.45
N ASN A 124 -4.29 12.75 1.24
CA ASN A 124 -5.69 12.77 0.78
C ASN A 124 -6.34 11.38 0.90
N TYR A 125 -5.60 10.33 0.56
CA TYR A 125 -6.05 8.96 0.72
C TYR A 125 -6.29 8.60 2.18
N SER A 126 -5.42 9.06 3.09
CA SER A 126 -5.61 8.89 4.53
C SER A 126 -6.90 9.57 5.04
N ILE A 127 -7.25 10.74 4.53
CA ILE A 127 -8.49 11.45 4.89
C ILE A 127 -9.71 10.63 4.45
N CYS A 128 -9.74 10.21 3.18
CA CYS A 128 -10.81 9.36 2.65
C CYS A 128 -10.94 8.05 3.43
N ALA A 129 -9.80 7.44 3.80
CA ALA A 129 -9.78 6.20 4.59
C ALA A 129 -10.49 6.35 5.93
N GLY A 130 -10.30 7.49 6.62
CA GLY A 130 -11.02 7.78 7.86
C GLY A 130 -12.54 7.90 7.67
N VAL A 131 -12.99 8.49 6.56
CA VAL A 131 -14.42 8.56 6.22
C VAL A 131 -14.98 7.17 5.91
N ILE A 132 -14.29 6.41 5.07
CA ILE A 132 -14.68 5.04 4.69
C ILE A 132 -14.77 4.15 5.92
N ALA A 133 -13.77 4.19 6.80
CA ALA A 133 -13.70 3.34 7.98
C ALA A 133 -14.83 3.59 8.97
N ARG A 134 -15.42 4.80 9.03
CA ARG A 134 -16.60 5.09 9.86
C ARG A 134 -17.87 4.44 9.30
N THR A 135 -17.91 4.12 8.01
CA THR A 135 -19.12 3.60 7.35
C THR A 135 -19.06 2.10 7.09
N ILE A 136 -17.86 1.50 7.10
CA ILE A 136 -17.64 0.08 6.84
C ILE A 136 -17.42 -0.65 8.17
N ASP A 137 -18.27 -1.62 8.44
CA ASP A 137 -18.05 -2.55 9.56
C ASP A 137 -16.93 -3.51 9.23
N CYS A 138 -15.89 -3.55 10.06
CA CYS A 138 -14.74 -4.44 9.90
C CYS A 138 -14.24 -4.97 11.24
N ASP A 139 -13.61 -6.13 11.20
CA ASP A 139 -12.95 -6.74 12.36
C ASP A 139 -11.45 -6.40 12.40
N VAL A 140 -10.84 -6.20 11.24
CA VAL A 140 -9.42 -5.91 11.07
C VAL A 140 -9.19 -4.94 9.92
N ILE A 141 -8.19 -4.08 10.08
CA ILE A 141 -7.68 -3.17 9.06
C ILE A 141 -6.36 -3.75 8.54
N HIS A 142 -6.19 -3.77 7.21
CA HIS A 142 -4.99 -4.31 6.58
C HIS A 142 -4.45 -3.34 5.51
N SER A 143 -3.22 -2.84 5.67
CA SER A 143 -2.60 -1.87 4.79
C SER A 143 -1.39 -2.44 4.06
N HIS A 144 -1.31 -2.20 2.76
CA HIS A 144 -0.29 -2.74 1.86
C HIS A 144 0.73 -1.68 1.44
N ASP A 145 1.96 -1.81 1.91
CA ASP A 145 3.08 -0.91 1.66
C ASP A 145 2.88 0.53 2.20
N TRP A 146 3.96 1.28 2.23
CA TRP A 146 4.09 2.60 2.85
C TRP A 146 3.08 3.65 2.36
N LEU A 147 2.65 3.54 1.11
CA LEU A 147 1.64 4.43 0.52
C LEU A 147 0.30 4.40 1.26
N THR A 148 -0.01 3.27 1.89
CA THR A 148 -1.30 3.03 2.53
C THR A 148 -1.23 3.04 4.06
N TYR A 149 -0.04 3.10 4.66
CA TYR A 149 0.09 3.09 6.11
C TYR A 149 -0.63 4.27 6.78
N PRO A 150 -0.53 5.52 6.27
CA PRO A 150 -1.31 6.63 6.82
C PRO A 150 -2.82 6.39 6.78
N ALA A 151 -3.33 5.77 5.71
CA ALA A 151 -4.75 5.39 5.59
C ALA A 151 -5.15 4.37 6.66
N GLY A 152 -4.36 3.30 6.83
CA GLY A 152 -4.60 2.29 7.86
C GLY A 152 -4.56 2.83 9.28
N ILE A 153 -3.62 3.73 9.57
CA ILE A 153 -3.53 4.34 10.90
C ILE A 153 -4.74 5.23 11.18
N HIS A 154 -5.17 6.04 10.21
CA HIS A 154 -6.37 6.87 10.38
C HIS A 154 -7.61 6.01 10.57
N ALA A 155 -7.78 4.94 9.78
CA ALA A 155 -8.86 3.98 9.95
C ALA A 155 -8.85 3.34 11.35
N LYS A 156 -7.67 2.93 11.85
CA LYS A 156 -7.51 2.42 13.24
C LYS A 156 -7.95 3.44 14.27
N GLN A 157 -7.58 4.70 14.12
CA GLN A 157 -7.93 5.75 15.09
C GLN A 157 -9.42 6.00 15.15
N VAL A 158 -10.14 5.99 14.03
CA VAL A 158 -11.57 6.27 14.00
C VAL A 158 -12.44 5.07 14.37
N THR A 159 -11.93 3.84 14.25
CA THR A 159 -12.69 2.61 14.51
C THR A 159 -12.26 1.89 15.79
N GLY A 160 -11.04 2.09 16.26
CA GLY A 160 -10.45 1.29 17.34
C GLY A 160 -10.11 -0.14 16.94
N LYS A 161 -10.21 -0.52 15.65
CA LYS A 161 -9.93 -1.87 15.17
C LYS A 161 -8.44 -2.12 15.02
N PRO A 162 -7.97 -3.38 15.16
CA PRO A 162 -6.56 -3.72 15.00
C PRO A 162 -6.08 -3.45 13.57
N LEU A 163 -4.86 -2.91 13.46
CA LEU A 163 -4.17 -2.64 12.21
C LEU A 163 -3.08 -3.67 11.97
N VAL A 164 -3.18 -4.37 10.86
CA VAL A 164 -2.11 -5.19 10.27
C VAL A 164 -1.50 -4.43 9.11
N ILE A 165 -0.18 -4.34 9.03
CA ILE A 165 0.48 -3.82 7.84
C ILE A 165 1.24 -4.94 7.12
N HIS A 166 1.28 -4.86 5.79
CA HIS A 166 1.96 -5.81 4.93
C HIS A 166 3.11 -5.10 4.22
N VAL A 167 4.32 -5.51 4.53
CA VAL A 167 5.55 -4.94 3.98
C VAL A 167 5.97 -5.77 2.78
N HIS A 168 5.69 -5.27 1.57
CA HIS A 168 6.11 -5.90 0.32
C HIS A 168 7.56 -5.57 -0.04
N ALA A 169 8.01 -4.37 0.28
CA ALA A 169 9.39 -3.92 0.19
C ALA A 169 9.58 -2.71 1.11
N THR A 170 10.80 -2.46 1.54
CA THR A 170 11.17 -1.24 2.27
C THR A 170 11.89 -0.26 1.36
N ASP A 171 12.08 0.97 1.82
CA ASP A 171 12.88 1.94 1.07
C ASP A 171 14.35 1.54 0.99
N PHE A 172 14.86 0.73 1.91
CA PHE A 172 16.19 0.12 1.81
C PHE A 172 16.31 -0.75 0.55
N ASP A 173 15.26 -1.52 0.20
CA ASP A 173 15.23 -2.34 -1.01
C ASP A 173 15.15 -1.48 -2.27
N ARG A 174 14.35 -0.39 -2.24
CA ARG A 174 14.12 0.48 -3.39
C ARG A 174 15.31 1.36 -3.71
N SER A 175 16.04 1.81 -2.69
CA SER A 175 17.14 2.78 -2.78
C SER A 175 18.54 2.18 -2.66
N ARG A 176 18.66 0.84 -2.54
CA ARG A 176 19.92 0.14 -2.22
C ARG A 176 20.59 0.67 -0.96
N GLY A 177 19.80 1.00 0.05
CA GLY A 177 20.27 1.50 1.33
C GLY A 177 20.43 3.02 1.44
N ASN A 178 20.28 3.77 0.36
CA ASN A 178 20.25 5.24 0.38
C ASN A 178 18.81 5.73 0.56
N VAL A 179 18.26 5.49 1.74
CA VAL A 179 16.84 5.70 2.01
C VAL A 179 16.42 7.16 1.94
N ASN A 180 15.23 7.41 1.38
CA ASN A 180 14.57 8.70 1.43
C ASN A 180 14.07 8.94 2.87
N PRO A 181 14.50 10.01 3.57
CA PRO A 181 14.13 10.24 4.96
C PRO A 181 12.61 10.33 5.19
N THR A 182 11.86 10.89 4.25
CA THR A 182 10.41 11.02 4.35
C THR A 182 9.73 9.66 4.22
N VAL A 183 10.14 8.83 3.24
CA VAL A 183 9.59 7.48 3.06
C VAL A 183 9.92 6.62 4.28
N PHE A 184 11.18 6.64 4.74
CA PHE A 184 11.61 5.93 5.94
C PHE A 184 10.76 6.31 7.17
N ALA A 185 10.47 7.60 7.32
CA ALA A 185 9.69 8.07 8.44
C ALA A 185 8.23 7.58 8.38
N ILE A 186 7.61 7.57 7.19
CA ILE A 186 6.25 7.04 6.98
C ILE A 186 6.23 5.52 7.23
N GLU A 187 7.21 4.78 6.72
CA GLU A 187 7.34 3.34 6.95
C GLU A 187 7.47 3.03 8.45
N LYS A 188 8.38 3.72 9.14
CA LYS A 188 8.61 3.55 10.57
C LYS A 188 7.37 3.90 11.41
N ASP A 189 6.68 4.97 11.07
CA ASP A 189 5.45 5.37 11.75
C ASP A 189 4.34 4.34 11.54
N GLY A 190 4.17 3.83 10.31
CA GLY A 190 3.27 2.71 10.00
C GLY A 190 3.55 1.48 10.85
N MET A 191 4.81 1.05 10.87
CA MET A 191 5.26 -0.11 11.63
C MET A 191 5.04 0.04 13.13
N ASN A 192 5.29 1.23 13.70
CA ASN A 192 5.08 1.50 15.12
C ASN A 192 3.61 1.46 15.52
N ASN A 193 2.71 1.98 14.68
CA ASN A 193 1.27 2.08 14.95
C ASN A 193 0.50 0.79 14.64
N ALA A 194 1.06 -0.13 13.84
CA ALA A 194 0.42 -1.42 13.56
C ALA A 194 0.38 -2.30 14.82
N ASP A 195 -0.64 -3.12 14.96
CA ASP A 195 -0.73 -4.15 15.99
C ASP A 195 0.08 -5.38 15.58
N HIS A 196 0.13 -5.67 14.27
CA HIS A 196 0.95 -6.74 13.71
C HIS A 196 1.52 -6.36 12.35
N ILE A 197 2.65 -6.96 11.99
CA ILE A 197 3.36 -6.69 10.75
C ILE A 197 3.60 -8.00 10.02
N ILE A 198 3.18 -8.07 8.77
CA ILE A 198 3.46 -9.17 7.86
C ILE A 198 4.57 -8.72 6.90
N THR A 199 5.58 -9.56 6.72
CA THR A 199 6.66 -9.35 5.75
C THR A 199 6.69 -10.49 4.74
N VAL A 200 6.99 -10.18 3.47
CA VAL A 200 6.96 -11.16 2.37
C VAL A 200 8.17 -12.11 2.37
N SER A 201 9.18 -11.86 3.19
CA SER A 201 10.35 -12.72 3.32
C SER A 201 11.05 -12.55 4.67
N ASN A 202 11.88 -13.54 5.03
CA ASN A 202 12.73 -13.44 6.21
C ASN A 202 13.77 -12.31 6.10
N LEU A 203 14.23 -11.99 4.88
CA LEU A 203 15.11 -10.85 4.62
C LEU A 203 14.40 -9.53 4.95
N THR A 204 13.19 -9.36 4.46
CA THR A 204 12.36 -8.16 4.78
C THR A 204 12.06 -8.09 6.27
N ARG A 205 11.76 -9.24 6.92
CA ARG A 205 11.59 -9.31 8.38
C ARG A 205 12.82 -8.81 9.12
N GLN A 206 14.00 -9.28 8.74
CA GLN A 206 15.25 -8.85 9.36
C GLN A 206 15.47 -7.34 9.18
N THR A 207 15.23 -6.81 7.97
CA THR A 207 15.31 -5.36 7.69
C THR A 207 14.37 -4.56 8.59
N VAL A 208 13.12 -5.00 8.76
CA VAL A 208 12.12 -4.36 9.63
C VAL A 208 12.59 -4.35 11.09
N ILE A 209 13.12 -5.44 11.58
CA ILE A 209 13.61 -5.54 12.96
C ILE A 209 14.86 -4.67 13.16
N GLU A 210 15.86 -4.82 12.31
CA GLU A 210 17.18 -4.21 12.53
C GLU A 210 17.24 -2.73 12.14
N LYS A 211 16.60 -2.34 11.00
CA LYS A 211 16.70 -0.98 10.47
C LYS A 211 15.63 -0.05 11.01
N TYR A 212 14.43 -0.57 11.28
CA TYR A 212 13.34 0.22 11.84
C TYR A 212 13.22 0.08 13.37
N GLY A 213 13.90 -0.89 13.97
CA GLY A 213 13.89 -1.12 15.42
C GLY A 213 12.56 -1.66 15.94
N ILE A 214 11.89 -2.51 15.14
CA ILE A 214 10.60 -3.09 15.51
C ILE A 214 10.79 -4.36 16.33
N ASP A 215 9.92 -4.55 17.33
CA ASP A 215 9.90 -5.75 18.16
C ASP A 215 9.69 -7.01 17.29
N PRO A 216 10.60 -7.99 17.32
CA PRO A 216 10.46 -9.25 16.58
C PRO A 216 9.17 -10.02 16.83
N ALA A 217 8.57 -9.91 18.03
CA ALA A 217 7.30 -10.55 18.37
C ALA A 217 6.12 -9.99 17.57
N LYS A 218 6.25 -8.77 17.07
CA LYS A 218 5.23 -8.07 16.27
C LYS A 218 5.29 -8.42 14.78
N VAL A 219 6.34 -9.15 14.31
CA VAL A 219 6.62 -9.35 12.90
C VAL A 219 6.58 -10.83 12.53
N THR A 220 5.73 -11.17 11.56
CA THR A 220 5.62 -12.52 10.99
C THR A 220 5.95 -12.52 9.52
N THR A 221 6.69 -13.53 9.05
CA THR A 221 6.93 -13.74 7.62
C THR A 221 5.83 -14.60 7.01
N VAL A 222 5.20 -14.08 5.95
CA VAL A 222 4.28 -14.81 5.09
C VAL A 222 4.74 -14.63 3.65
N HIS A 223 5.24 -15.69 3.04
CA HIS A 223 5.78 -15.62 1.68
C HIS A 223 4.67 -15.39 0.65
N ASN A 224 4.98 -14.57 -0.37
CA ASN A 224 4.12 -14.49 -1.55
C ASN A 224 4.06 -15.84 -2.26
N ALA A 225 2.91 -16.12 -2.85
CA ALA A 225 2.67 -17.31 -3.65
C ALA A 225 2.38 -16.96 -5.11
N VAL A 226 2.28 -17.97 -5.94
CA VAL A 226 1.90 -17.86 -7.35
C VAL A 226 0.77 -18.85 -7.62
N THR A 227 -0.09 -18.50 -8.56
CA THR A 227 -1.08 -19.47 -9.08
C THR A 227 -0.32 -20.52 -9.91
N PRO A 228 -0.49 -21.82 -9.62
CA PRO A 228 0.13 -22.87 -10.43
C PRO A 228 -0.29 -22.75 -11.90
N LEU A 229 0.67 -23.04 -12.79
CA LEU A 229 0.36 -23.11 -14.23
C LEU A 229 -0.58 -24.30 -14.49
N SER A 230 -1.52 -24.12 -15.41
CA SER A 230 -2.34 -25.24 -15.89
C SER A 230 -1.48 -26.31 -16.55
N GLN A 231 -1.91 -27.58 -16.50
CA GLN A 231 -1.19 -28.68 -17.14
C GLN A 231 -0.98 -28.44 -18.64
N GLU A 232 -1.97 -27.85 -19.33
CA GLU A 232 -1.84 -27.46 -20.74
C GLU A 232 -0.68 -26.50 -21.00
N LEU A 233 -0.47 -25.51 -20.14
CA LEU A 233 0.65 -24.58 -20.26
C LEU A 233 2.01 -25.24 -19.95
N LEU A 234 2.03 -26.21 -19.05
CA LEU A 234 3.22 -27.00 -18.77
C LEU A 234 3.58 -27.89 -19.96
N ASP A 235 2.59 -28.51 -20.61
CA ASP A 235 2.79 -29.38 -21.77
C ASP A 235 3.27 -28.60 -23.00
N ILE A 236 2.77 -27.37 -23.20
CA ILE A 236 3.27 -26.47 -24.25
C ILE A 236 4.74 -26.12 -24.03
N LYS A 237 5.15 -25.89 -22.80
CA LYS A 237 6.54 -25.59 -22.45
C LYS A 237 7.47 -26.80 -22.62
N ALA A 238 7.00 -27.98 -22.25
CA ALA A 238 7.79 -29.22 -22.37
C ALA A 238 8.21 -29.53 -23.83
N ASN A 239 7.40 -29.11 -24.79
CA ASN A 239 7.62 -29.37 -26.22
C ASN A 239 8.49 -28.29 -26.95
N LYS A 240 8.89 -27.22 -26.26
CA LYS A 240 9.71 -26.15 -26.85
C LYS A 240 11.02 -26.00 -26.06
N SER A 241 11.96 -26.93 -26.29
CA SER A 241 13.34 -26.71 -25.84
C SER A 241 14.03 -25.75 -26.80
N PRO A 242 14.48 -24.57 -26.35
CA PRO A 242 15.27 -23.70 -27.20
C PRO A 242 16.59 -24.41 -27.57
N LYS A 243 17.01 -24.32 -28.85
CA LYS A 243 18.28 -24.88 -29.33
C LYS A 243 19.47 -24.19 -28.70
N GLU A 244 19.29 -22.98 -28.21
CA GLU A 244 20.28 -22.15 -27.56
C GLU A 244 19.96 -21.99 -26.07
N LYS A 245 20.98 -21.79 -25.25
CA LYS A 245 20.78 -21.43 -23.84
C LYS A 245 20.30 -20.00 -23.77
N VAL A 246 19.11 -19.80 -23.21
CA VAL A 246 18.51 -18.48 -23.04
C VAL A 246 18.46 -18.15 -21.54
N VAL A 247 19.05 -17.00 -21.18
CA VAL A 247 18.94 -16.41 -19.85
C VAL A 247 18.12 -15.15 -19.98
N THR A 248 17.02 -15.06 -19.21
CA THR A 248 16.06 -13.98 -19.38
C THR A 248 15.95 -13.16 -18.11
N PHE A 249 16.08 -11.83 -18.22
CA PHE A 249 15.70 -10.87 -17.20
C PHE A 249 14.26 -10.42 -17.45
N LEU A 250 13.40 -10.56 -16.43
CA LEU A 250 12.03 -10.07 -16.46
C LEU A 250 11.81 -9.11 -15.29
N GLY A 251 11.60 -7.83 -15.56
CA GLY A 251 11.38 -6.82 -14.54
C GLY A 251 11.40 -5.40 -15.08
N ARG A 252 11.01 -4.45 -14.25
CA ARG A 252 11.18 -3.02 -14.56
C ARG A 252 12.66 -2.66 -14.55
N ILE A 253 13.06 -1.74 -15.41
CA ILE A 253 14.43 -1.18 -15.40
C ILE A 253 14.50 -0.17 -14.25
N THR A 254 14.82 -0.62 -13.06
CA THR A 254 14.92 0.19 -11.85
C THR A 254 16.13 -0.24 -11.03
N MET A 255 16.63 0.65 -10.19
CA MET A 255 17.71 0.38 -9.25
C MET A 255 17.43 -0.83 -8.36
N GLN A 256 16.19 -0.98 -7.89
CA GLN A 256 15.74 -2.12 -7.09
C GLN A 256 15.90 -3.47 -7.81
N LYS A 257 15.64 -3.51 -9.12
CA LYS A 257 15.70 -4.74 -9.93
C LYS A 257 17.11 -5.07 -10.43
N GLY A 258 18.00 -4.08 -10.46
CA GLY A 258 19.41 -4.24 -10.74
C GLY A 258 19.74 -4.88 -12.09
N PRO A 259 19.15 -4.42 -13.22
CA PRO A 259 19.41 -5.03 -14.54
C PRO A 259 20.87 -5.02 -14.94
N GLU A 260 21.66 -4.08 -14.43
CA GLU A 260 23.10 -3.99 -14.63
C GLU A 260 23.84 -5.23 -14.12
N TYR A 261 23.46 -5.81 -12.97
CA TYR A 261 24.07 -7.05 -12.46
C TYR A 261 23.69 -8.29 -13.26
N PHE A 262 22.64 -8.20 -14.07
CA PHE A 262 22.26 -9.29 -14.95
C PHE A 262 23.14 -9.33 -16.22
N VAL A 263 23.69 -8.18 -16.63
CA VAL A 263 24.50 -8.04 -17.85
C VAL A 263 25.97 -8.26 -17.55
N GLU A 264 26.47 -8.03 -16.36
CA GLU A 264 27.84 -8.32 -15.89
C GLU A 264 28.04 -9.83 -15.69
#